data_8124bbc35a4d10ee65a5464b0a6fbebd
#
_entry.id   8124bbc35a4d10ee65a5464b0a6fbebd
#
_cell.length_a   1.000
_cell.length_b   1.000
_cell.length_c   1.000
_cell.angle_alpha   90.00
_cell.angle_beta   90.00
_cell.angle_gamma   90.00
#
_symmetry.space_group_name_H-M   'P 1'
#
loop_
_entity.id
_entity.type
_entity.pdbx_description
1 polymer ?
#
loop_
_entity_poly.entity_id
_entity_poly.type
_entity_poly.pdbx_seq_one_letter_code
_entity_poly.pdbx_strand_id
1 'polypeptide(L)'
;MIIDFTQNINPESLSPRTQFEEKVISFLKEWLSDSHDVSVQTSGSTGIPKIFQIEKSRMLNSAKMTCDFLNLKPGNTALVCLPVEYISGKMMVVRAVERQLKLLIATPSSKPLVNFEQEVDFCAMSPLQVENSLDKIRFLKNLIIGGAQVSESLKTKIRKQLSPDIHHPSPHIYETYGMSETLSHIALKQIYPLAEEYFSVFEGIKICLDERSCLQISAPKLNPEILQTNDLVELKGENEFKFLGRIDNIINSGGLKIHPEELESLLKRHLHNEVAFLGIKDEKLGQKLISVIEGNRDSNVSMQLELAFKEIEKKFSKNHLPKEIHFIPQFPRIPNGKINRKELLHLF
;
A
#
# COMPACT_ATOMS: atom_id res chain seq x y z
N MET A 1 -24.72 4.16 -6.68
CA MET A 1 -24.89 3.99 -8.16
C MET A 1 -24.14 2.76 -8.65
N ILE A 2 -24.62 2.10 -9.69
CA ILE A 2 -23.90 1.03 -10.41
C ILE A 2 -23.79 1.47 -11.87
N ILE A 3 -22.58 1.37 -12.45
CA ILE A 3 -22.32 1.61 -13.89
C ILE A 3 -21.88 0.28 -14.50
N ASP A 4 -22.63 -0.22 -15.47
CA ASP A 4 -22.37 -1.53 -16.11
C ASP A 4 -21.62 -1.34 -17.44
N PHE A 5 -20.28 -1.48 -17.40
CA PHE A 5 -19.42 -1.32 -18.58
C PHE A 5 -19.46 -2.52 -19.56
N THR A 6 -20.27 -3.54 -19.31
CA THR A 6 -20.58 -4.54 -20.35
C THR A 6 -21.48 -3.95 -21.44
N GLN A 7 -22.10 -2.80 -21.14
CA GLN A 7 -22.95 -2.04 -22.06
C GLN A 7 -22.20 -0.79 -22.56
N ASN A 8 -22.68 -0.25 -23.67
CA ASN A 8 -22.17 1.04 -24.13
C ASN A 8 -22.72 2.16 -23.23
N ILE A 9 -21.85 2.81 -22.50
CA ILE A 9 -22.20 3.84 -21.51
C ILE A 9 -22.10 5.21 -22.14
N ASN A 10 -23.22 5.97 -22.09
CA ASN A 10 -23.21 7.40 -22.30
C ASN A 10 -23.15 8.10 -20.93
N PRO A 11 -22.02 8.73 -20.55
CA PRO A 11 -21.89 9.40 -19.25
C PRO A 11 -22.92 10.53 -19.01
N GLU A 12 -23.44 11.15 -20.09
CA GLU A 12 -24.44 12.22 -19.98
C GLU A 12 -25.81 11.70 -19.53
N SER A 13 -26.09 10.43 -19.71
CA SER A 13 -27.35 9.80 -19.27
C SER A 13 -27.32 9.37 -17.78
N LEU A 14 -26.16 9.43 -17.12
CA LEU A 14 -26.03 9.01 -15.73
C LEU A 14 -26.53 10.09 -14.77
N SER A 15 -27.35 9.70 -13.80
CA SER A 15 -27.95 10.61 -12.82
C SER A 15 -27.32 10.41 -11.44
N PRO A 16 -26.31 11.22 -11.04
CA PRO A 16 -25.65 11.11 -9.75
C PRO A 16 -26.58 11.49 -8.60
N ARG A 17 -26.45 10.81 -7.46
CA ARG A 17 -27.19 11.07 -6.22
C ARG A 17 -26.30 11.66 -5.12
N THR A 18 -24.98 11.57 -5.29
CA THR A 18 -24.00 12.09 -4.34
C THR A 18 -22.91 12.87 -5.06
N GLN A 19 -22.26 13.79 -4.36
CA GLN A 19 -21.13 14.54 -4.89
C GLN A 19 -19.98 13.62 -5.37
N PHE A 20 -19.80 12.46 -4.74
CA PHE A 20 -18.77 11.52 -5.17
C PHE A 20 -19.15 10.84 -6.49
N GLU A 21 -20.42 10.49 -6.68
CA GLU A 21 -20.91 9.97 -7.97
C GLU A 21 -20.71 10.99 -9.09
N GLU A 22 -20.97 12.29 -8.83
CA GLU A 22 -20.69 13.38 -9.79
C GLU A 22 -19.22 13.42 -10.20
N LYS A 23 -18.30 13.30 -9.23
CA LYS A 23 -16.86 13.28 -9.48
C LYS A 23 -16.44 12.06 -10.32
N VAL A 24 -17.00 10.88 -10.03
CA VAL A 24 -16.75 9.65 -10.82
C VAL A 24 -17.25 9.84 -12.26
N ILE A 25 -18.44 10.39 -12.45
CA ILE A 25 -19.01 10.66 -13.79
C ILE A 25 -18.17 11.72 -14.51
N SER A 26 -17.74 12.78 -13.83
CA SER A 26 -16.88 13.80 -14.41
C SER A 26 -15.55 13.22 -14.91
N PHE A 27 -14.92 12.35 -14.10
CA PHE A 27 -13.73 11.64 -14.54
C PHE A 27 -14.02 10.67 -15.71
N LEU A 28 -15.15 10.00 -15.69
CA LEU A 28 -15.53 9.10 -16.79
C LEU A 28 -15.73 9.87 -18.12
N LYS A 29 -16.29 11.10 -18.09
CA LYS A 29 -16.38 12.00 -19.24
C LYS A 29 -14.99 12.38 -19.74
N GLU A 30 -14.08 12.78 -18.85
CA GLU A 30 -12.69 13.07 -19.18
C GLU A 30 -11.99 11.83 -19.79
N TRP A 31 -12.20 10.66 -19.20
CA TRP A 31 -11.63 9.41 -19.67
C TRP A 31 -12.09 9.02 -21.08
N LEU A 32 -13.37 9.17 -21.37
CA LEU A 32 -13.98 8.82 -22.66
C LEU A 32 -13.88 9.93 -23.71
N SER A 33 -13.33 11.11 -23.37
CA SER A 33 -13.07 12.19 -24.33
C SER A 33 -11.94 11.86 -25.29
N ASP A 34 -11.80 12.62 -26.37
CA ASP A 34 -10.70 12.49 -27.35
C ASP A 34 -9.34 12.97 -26.83
N SER A 35 -9.26 13.50 -25.60
CA SER A 35 -7.98 13.87 -24.99
C SER A 35 -7.05 12.69 -24.87
N HIS A 36 -5.75 12.89 -25.18
CA HIS A 36 -4.69 11.90 -25.00
C HIS A 36 -4.38 11.65 -23.53
N ASP A 37 -4.54 12.67 -22.71
CA ASP A 37 -4.13 12.70 -21.31
C ASP A 37 -5.32 12.90 -20.38
N VAL A 38 -5.13 12.55 -19.11
CA VAL A 38 -6.02 12.89 -18.00
C VAL A 38 -5.25 13.59 -16.89
N SER A 39 -5.94 14.49 -16.20
CA SER A 39 -5.38 15.21 -15.04
C SER A 39 -5.39 14.32 -13.81
N VAL A 40 -4.27 14.26 -13.09
CA VAL A 40 -4.15 13.54 -11.82
C VAL A 40 -3.53 14.44 -10.77
N GLN A 41 -4.06 14.40 -9.56
CA GLN A 41 -3.58 15.14 -8.42
C GLN A 41 -2.67 14.27 -7.55
N THR A 42 -1.48 14.78 -7.16
CA THR A 42 -0.68 14.12 -6.12
C THR A 42 -1.20 14.49 -4.74
N SER A 43 -1.02 13.60 -3.78
CA SER A 43 -1.31 13.87 -2.36
C SER A 43 -0.36 14.88 -1.70
N GLY A 44 0.58 15.47 -2.48
CA GLY A 44 1.52 16.52 -2.09
C GLY A 44 2.25 16.28 -0.78
N SER A 45 3.50 15.84 -0.84
CA SER A 45 4.39 15.79 0.36
C SER A 45 4.68 17.18 0.94
N THR A 46 4.38 18.24 0.18
CA THR A 46 4.60 19.66 0.54
C THR A 46 3.32 20.42 0.90
N GLY A 47 2.17 19.72 1.03
CA GLY A 47 0.89 20.32 1.41
C GLY A 47 0.10 20.95 0.26
N ILE A 48 0.71 21.33 -0.85
CA ILE A 48 0.03 21.87 -2.04
C ILE A 48 -0.09 20.73 -3.07
N PRO A 49 -1.30 20.29 -3.44
CA PRO A 49 -1.49 19.27 -4.46
C PRO A 49 -0.94 19.74 -5.81
N LYS A 50 -0.10 18.93 -6.45
CA LYS A 50 0.35 19.19 -7.81
C LYS A 50 -0.53 18.41 -8.78
N ILE A 51 -1.04 19.10 -9.80
CA ILE A 51 -1.76 18.48 -10.92
C ILE A 51 -0.75 18.20 -12.01
N PHE A 52 -0.77 16.99 -12.56
CA PHE A 52 0.04 16.59 -13.70
C PHE A 52 -0.80 15.77 -14.67
N GLN A 53 -0.37 15.74 -15.92
CA GLN A 53 -1.03 15.00 -16.99
C GLN A 53 -0.44 13.60 -17.11
N ILE A 54 -1.31 12.62 -17.30
CA ILE A 54 -0.90 11.23 -17.54
C ILE A 54 -1.56 10.74 -18.82
N GLU A 55 -0.78 10.12 -19.68
CA GLU A 55 -1.30 9.49 -20.89
C GLU A 55 -2.28 8.36 -20.55
N LYS A 56 -3.46 8.38 -21.18
CA LYS A 56 -4.48 7.35 -21.00
C LYS A 56 -3.96 5.96 -21.35
N SER A 57 -3.08 5.86 -22.36
CA SER A 57 -2.44 4.61 -22.77
C SER A 57 -1.67 3.93 -21.62
N ARG A 58 -0.95 4.70 -20.82
CA ARG A 58 -0.19 4.21 -19.67
C ARG A 58 -1.10 3.73 -18.55
N MET A 59 -2.19 4.46 -18.27
CA MET A 59 -3.20 4.05 -17.30
C MET A 59 -3.92 2.78 -17.75
N LEU A 60 -4.25 2.67 -19.05
CA LEU A 60 -4.87 1.48 -19.62
C LEU A 60 -3.98 0.25 -19.47
N ASN A 61 -2.68 0.37 -19.77
CA ASN A 61 -1.73 -0.71 -19.58
C ASN A 61 -1.64 -1.17 -18.11
N SER A 62 -1.58 -0.21 -17.17
CA SER A 62 -1.59 -0.54 -15.74
C SER A 62 -2.88 -1.23 -15.29
N ALA A 63 -4.02 -0.76 -15.80
CA ALA A 63 -5.33 -1.39 -15.53
C ALA A 63 -5.36 -2.84 -16.02
N LYS A 64 -4.92 -3.07 -17.27
CA LYS A 64 -4.85 -4.39 -17.87
C LYS A 64 -3.98 -5.35 -17.06
N MET A 65 -2.77 -4.94 -16.69
CA MET A 65 -1.87 -5.77 -15.88
C MET A 65 -2.52 -6.21 -14.57
N THR A 66 -3.20 -5.30 -13.85
CA THR A 66 -3.91 -5.64 -12.61
C THR A 66 -5.06 -6.61 -12.86
N CYS A 67 -5.88 -6.35 -13.89
CA CYS A 67 -7.03 -7.19 -14.21
C CYS A 67 -6.61 -8.59 -14.66
N ASP A 68 -5.50 -8.69 -15.43
CA ASP A 68 -4.94 -9.96 -15.86
C ASP A 68 -4.42 -10.78 -14.67
N PHE A 69 -3.64 -10.15 -13.79
CA PHE A 69 -3.11 -10.79 -12.58
C PHE A 69 -4.22 -11.34 -11.68
N LEU A 70 -5.28 -10.55 -11.46
CA LEU A 70 -6.43 -10.95 -10.64
C LEU A 70 -7.44 -11.82 -11.39
N ASN A 71 -7.18 -12.14 -12.66
CA ASN A 71 -8.06 -12.92 -13.54
C ASN A 71 -9.49 -12.38 -13.59
N LEU A 72 -9.66 -11.04 -13.57
CA LEU A 72 -10.98 -10.41 -13.68
C LEU A 72 -11.56 -10.61 -15.08
N LYS A 73 -12.88 -10.82 -15.16
CA LYS A 73 -13.62 -11.09 -16.40
C LYS A 73 -14.67 -9.99 -16.64
N PRO A 74 -15.06 -9.76 -17.91
CA PRO A 74 -16.21 -8.92 -18.21
C PRO A 74 -17.44 -9.33 -17.39
N GLY A 75 -18.16 -8.34 -16.87
CA GLY A 75 -19.32 -8.56 -16.01
C GLY A 75 -19.02 -8.81 -14.53
N ASN A 76 -17.75 -9.02 -14.14
CA ASN A 76 -17.38 -9.00 -12.71
C ASN A 76 -17.72 -7.65 -12.08
N THR A 77 -17.92 -7.64 -10.78
CA THR A 77 -18.23 -6.43 -10.01
C THR A 77 -16.96 -5.82 -9.42
N ALA A 78 -16.86 -4.49 -9.47
CA ALA A 78 -15.78 -3.74 -8.82
C ALA A 78 -16.37 -2.64 -7.94
N LEU A 79 -15.76 -2.38 -6.78
CA LEU A 79 -16.17 -1.32 -5.86
C LEU A 79 -15.13 -0.21 -5.82
N VAL A 80 -15.52 1.02 -6.20
CA VAL A 80 -14.73 2.22 -5.98
C VAL A 80 -15.17 2.90 -4.68
N CYS A 81 -14.23 3.00 -3.73
CA CYS A 81 -14.39 3.67 -2.44
C CYS A 81 -13.18 4.53 -2.06
N LEU A 82 -12.33 4.81 -3.05
CA LEU A 82 -11.17 5.70 -2.97
C LEU A 82 -11.46 6.99 -3.74
N PRO A 83 -10.97 8.16 -3.26
CA PRO A 83 -11.22 9.43 -3.95
C PRO A 83 -10.66 9.44 -5.38
N VAL A 84 -11.49 9.82 -6.36
CA VAL A 84 -11.12 9.87 -7.79
C VAL A 84 -10.33 11.12 -8.17
N GLU A 85 -10.07 12.01 -7.24
CA GLU A 85 -9.09 13.09 -7.39
C GLU A 85 -7.67 12.53 -7.50
N TYR A 86 -7.40 11.41 -6.82
CA TYR A 86 -6.11 10.74 -6.81
C TYR A 86 -6.07 9.54 -7.76
N ILE A 87 -4.87 9.17 -8.15
CA ILE A 87 -4.63 8.06 -9.08
C ILE A 87 -5.28 6.75 -8.61
N SER A 88 -5.32 6.47 -7.31
CA SER A 88 -5.88 5.23 -6.77
C SER A 88 -7.38 5.07 -7.08
N GLY A 89 -8.18 6.14 -6.92
CA GLY A 89 -9.60 6.13 -7.28
C GLY A 89 -9.81 6.10 -8.79
N LYS A 90 -9.05 6.93 -9.55
CA LYS A 90 -9.12 6.95 -11.02
C LYS A 90 -8.84 5.57 -11.61
N MET A 91 -7.80 4.88 -11.12
CA MET A 91 -7.46 3.55 -11.60
C MET A 91 -8.54 2.50 -11.36
N MET A 92 -9.40 2.65 -10.35
CA MET A 92 -10.56 1.76 -10.18
C MET A 92 -11.58 1.96 -11.30
N VAL A 93 -11.83 3.20 -11.73
CA VAL A 93 -12.71 3.49 -12.87
C VAL A 93 -12.08 2.97 -14.17
N VAL A 94 -10.78 3.23 -14.39
CA VAL A 94 -10.07 2.77 -15.60
C VAL A 94 -10.08 1.24 -15.72
N ARG A 95 -9.85 0.50 -14.62
CA ARG A 95 -9.95 -0.97 -14.59
C ARG A 95 -11.36 -1.46 -14.92
N ALA A 96 -12.38 -0.75 -14.43
CA ALA A 96 -13.75 -1.10 -14.72
C ALA A 96 -14.10 -0.91 -16.21
N VAL A 97 -13.65 0.18 -16.82
CA VAL A 97 -13.82 0.43 -18.27
C VAL A 97 -13.04 -0.60 -19.09
N GLU A 98 -11.74 -0.79 -18.77
CA GLU A 98 -10.86 -1.70 -19.53
C GLU A 98 -11.37 -3.14 -19.54
N ARG A 99 -11.82 -3.64 -18.37
CA ARG A 99 -12.24 -5.03 -18.22
C ARG A 99 -13.76 -5.24 -18.32
N GLN A 100 -14.51 -4.19 -18.71
CA GLN A 100 -15.97 -4.23 -18.81
C GLN A 100 -16.63 -4.74 -17.52
N LEU A 101 -16.23 -4.14 -16.37
CA LEU A 101 -16.77 -4.52 -15.07
C LEU A 101 -18.06 -3.74 -14.77
N LYS A 102 -18.82 -4.23 -13.79
CA LYS A 102 -19.92 -3.49 -13.16
C LYS A 102 -19.36 -2.71 -11.99
N LEU A 103 -19.26 -1.38 -12.12
CA LEU A 103 -18.66 -0.49 -11.12
C LEU A 103 -19.71 -0.04 -10.10
N LEU A 104 -19.57 -0.48 -8.87
CA LEU A 104 -20.29 0.00 -7.72
C LEU A 104 -19.55 1.22 -7.16
N ILE A 105 -20.29 2.26 -6.80
CA ILE A 105 -19.74 3.52 -6.28
C ILE A 105 -20.16 3.70 -4.84
N ALA A 106 -19.19 3.71 -3.91
CA ALA A 106 -19.37 4.05 -2.51
C ALA A 106 -18.58 5.32 -2.17
N THR A 107 -19.21 6.26 -1.48
CA THR A 107 -18.56 7.51 -1.05
C THR A 107 -17.32 7.18 -0.19
N PRO A 108 -16.15 7.74 -0.50
CA PRO A 108 -14.94 7.53 0.29
C PRO A 108 -15.14 7.93 1.74
N SER A 109 -14.76 7.03 2.63
CA SER A 109 -14.77 7.25 4.08
C SER A 109 -13.74 6.32 4.73
N SER A 110 -13.50 6.49 6.01
CA SER A 110 -12.66 5.55 6.77
C SER A 110 -13.30 4.16 6.94
N LYS A 111 -14.64 4.05 6.76
CA LYS A 111 -15.39 2.79 6.85
C LYS A 111 -16.36 2.66 5.66
N PRO A 112 -15.85 2.44 4.42
CA PRO A 112 -16.67 2.50 3.21
C PRO A 112 -17.66 1.33 3.06
N LEU A 113 -17.50 0.25 3.80
CA LEU A 113 -18.32 -0.97 3.69
C LEU A 113 -19.44 -1.05 4.76
N VAL A 114 -19.74 0.01 5.49
CA VAL A 114 -20.68 -0.01 6.63
C VAL A 114 -22.04 -0.60 6.29
N ASN A 115 -22.60 -0.25 5.13
CA ASN A 115 -23.92 -0.72 4.65
C ASN A 115 -23.79 -1.75 3.51
N PHE A 116 -22.67 -2.47 3.45
CA PHE A 116 -22.37 -3.36 2.33
C PHE A 116 -22.68 -4.81 2.71
N GLU A 117 -23.54 -5.49 1.93
CA GLU A 117 -24.00 -6.85 2.20
C GLU A 117 -24.01 -7.75 0.95
N GLN A 118 -23.38 -7.29 -0.12
CA GLN A 118 -23.32 -8.05 -1.38
C GLN A 118 -21.87 -8.42 -1.71
N GLU A 119 -21.70 -9.53 -2.42
CA GLU A 119 -20.38 -9.93 -2.93
C GLU A 119 -19.87 -8.96 -4.00
N VAL A 120 -18.57 -8.70 -3.98
CA VAL A 120 -17.84 -7.92 -4.97
C VAL A 120 -16.60 -8.68 -5.41
N ASP A 121 -16.40 -8.77 -6.72
CA ASP A 121 -15.27 -9.51 -7.26
C ASP A 121 -13.94 -8.77 -7.06
N PHE A 122 -13.94 -7.43 -7.02
CA PHE A 122 -12.72 -6.64 -6.88
C PHE A 122 -12.92 -5.32 -6.13
N CYS A 123 -12.00 -5.02 -5.19
CA CYS A 123 -11.95 -3.74 -4.50
C CYS A 123 -10.50 -3.32 -4.20
N ALA A 124 -10.25 -2.01 -4.15
CA ALA A 124 -9.00 -1.43 -3.66
C ALA A 124 -9.28 -0.55 -2.45
N MET A 125 -8.50 -0.72 -1.36
CA MET A 125 -8.68 0.03 -0.12
C MET A 125 -7.32 0.44 0.48
N SER A 126 -7.33 1.48 1.32
CA SER A 126 -6.20 1.79 2.20
C SER A 126 -6.17 0.86 3.42
N PRO A 127 -5.02 0.70 4.10
CA PRO A 127 -4.95 -0.09 5.34
C PRO A 127 -5.96 0.37 6.40
N LEU A 128 -6.15 1.68 6.56
CA LEU A 128 -7.14 2.25 7.50
C LEU A 128 -8.57 1.85 7.15
N GLN A 129 -8.95 1.89 5.87
CA GLN A 129 -10.28 1.46 5.43
C GLN A 129 -10.51 -0.03 5.70
N VAL A 130 -9.50 -0.86 5.44
CA VAL A 130 -9.55 -2.30 5.73
C VAL A 130 -9.72 -2.54 7.24
N GLU A 131 -8.91 -1.88 8.06
CA GLU A 131 -8.96 -2.03 9.52
C GLU A 131 -10.33 -1.67 10.09
N ASN A 132 -10.95 -0.61 9.57
CA ASN A 132 -12.29 -0.19 10.01
C ASN A 132 -13.44 -0.99 9.38
N SER A 133 -13.17 -1.87 8.42
CA SER A 133 -14.18 -2.66 7.70
C SER A 133 -13.95 -4.16 7.80
N LEU A 134 -13.18 -4.64 8.79
CA LEU A 134 -12.79 -6.04 8.93
C LEU A 134 -13.99 -7.00 8.93
N ASP A 135 -15.11 -6.59 9.52
CA ASP A 135 -16.35 -7.37 9.57
C ASP A 135 -17.00 -7.61 8.20
N LYS A 136 -16.63 -6.81 7.20
CA LYS A 136 -17.23 -6.81 5.85
C LYS A 136 -16.28 -7.27 4.73
N ILE A 137 -14.96 -7.38 4.97
CA ILE A 137 -14.01 -7.75 3.91
C ILE A 137 -14.24 -9.15 3.33
N ARG A 138 -14.96 -10.02 4.03
CA ARG A 138 -15.36 -11.34 3.51
C ARG A 138 -16.23 -11.30 2.26
N PHE A 139 -16.91 -10.17 2.00
CA PHE A 139 -17.70 -9.97 0.79
C PHE A 139 -16.87 -9.56 -0.44
N LEU A 140 -15.57 -9.34 -0.27
CA LEU A 140 -14.66 -8.92 -1.34
C LEU A 140 -13.84 -10.12 -1.82
N LYS A 141 -14.09 -10.66 -3.01
CA LYS A 141 -13.35 -11.83 -3.52
C LYS A 141 -11.87 -11.53 -3.74
N ASN A 142 -11.56 -10.36 -4.33
CA ASN A 142 -10.21 -9.87 -4.51
C ASN A 142 -10.09 -8.47 -3.90
N LEU A 143 -9.25 -8.32 -2.89
CA LEU A 143 -8.96 -7.04 -2.24
C LEU A 143 -7.49 -6.71 -2.40
N ILE A 144 -7.17 -5.56 -3.01
CA ILE A 144 -5.81 -5.01 -2.99
C ILE A 144 -5.72 -3.88 -1.95
N ILE A 145 -4.65 -3.89 -1.15
CA ILE A 145 -4.41 -2.89 -0.11
C ILE A 145 -3.18 -2.08 -0.51
N GLY A 146 -3.36 -0.76 -0.64
CA GLY A 146 -2.30 0.12 -1.10
C GLY A 146 -2.30 1.49 -0.42
N GLY A 147 -1.39 2.35 -0.86
CA GLY A 147 -1.19 3.69 -0.30
C GLY A 147 -0.24 3.73 0.90
N ALA A 148 -0.17 2.66 1.70
CA ALA A 148 0.79 2.47 2.78
C ALA A 148 1.06 0.98 2.99
N GLN A 149 2.15 0.65 3.69
CA GLN A 149 2.48 -0.73 4.05
C GLN A 149 1.40 -1.33 4.96
N VAL A 150 1.06 -2.59 4.72
CA VAL A 150 0.12 -3.34 5.57
C VAL A 150 0.89 -3.84 6.80
N SER A 151 0.51 -3.36 7.99
CA SER A 151 1.17 -3.75 9.24
C SER A 151 0.93 -5.22 9.58
N GLU A 152 1.86 -5.86 10.29
CA GLU A 152 1.69 -7.24 10.77
C GLU A 152 0.49 -7.39 11.72
N SER A 153 0.18 -6.33 12.47
CA SER A 153 -1.03 -6.27 13.29
C SER A 153 -2.30 -6.37 12.43
N LEU A 154 -2.38 -5.58 11.35
CA LEU A 154 -3.53 -5.65 10.43
C LEU A 154 -3.63 -7.00 9.73
N LYS A 155 -2.50 -7.58 9.27
CA LYS A 155 -2.48 -8.93 8.70
C LYS A 155 -3.01 -9.99 9.68
N THR A 156 -2.65 -9.86 10.96
CA THR A 156 -3.14 -10.75 12.02
C THR A 156 -4.64 -10.58 12.26
N LYS A 157 -5.14 -9.33 12.27
CA LYS A 157 -6.58 -9.05 12.39
C LYS A 157 -7.37 -9.62 11.21
N ILE A 158 -6.87 -9.48 9.99
CA ILE A 158 -7.47 -10.06 8.77
C ILE A 158 -7.57 -11.58 8.89
N ARG A 159 -6.48 -12.27 9.28
CA ARG A 159 -6.48 -13.73 9.44
C ARG A 159 -7.46 -14.20 10.51
N LYS A 160 -7.55 -13.48 11.64
CA LYS A 160 -8.52 -13.81 12.70
C LYS A 160 -9.96 -13.63 12.24
N GLN A 161 -10.24 -12.56 11.49
CA GLN A 161 -11.59 -12.25 11.03
C GLN A 161 -12.07 -13.21 9.94
N LEU A 162 -11.17 -13.68 9.09
CA LEU A 162 -11.45 -14.54 7.94
C LEU A 162 -11.12 -16.01 8.21
N SER A 163 -11.25 -16.47 9.45
CA SER A 163 -11.11 -17.91 9.77
C SER A 163 -11.90 -18.75 8.76
N PRO A 164 -11.38 -19.91 8.31
CA PRO A 164 -11.99 -20.69 7.24
C PRO A 164 -13.45 -20.96 7.52
N ASP A 165 -14.33 -20.38 6.73
CA ASP A 165 -15.74 -20.72 6.69
C ASP A 165 -15.94 -21.67 5.51
N ILE A 166 -16.40 -22.88 5.81
CA ILE A 166 -16.65 -23.91 4.80
C ILE A 166 -17.81 -23.56 3.83
N HIS A 167 -18.56 -22.50 4.14
CA HIS A 167 -19.74 -22.09 3.36
C HIS A 167 -19.43 -20.93 2.38
N HIS A 168 -18.28 -20.25 2.52
CA HIS A 168 -17.91 -19.14 1.62
C HIS A 168 -16.49 -19.31 1.09
N PRO A 169 -16.24 -19.07 -0.21
CA PRO A 169 -14.89 -19.05 -0.75
C PRO A 169 -14.08 -17.95 -0.05
N SER A 170 -12.88 -18.31 0.38
CA SER A 170 -11.97 -17.35 1.04
C SER A 170 -11.62 -16.21 0.10
N PRO A 171 -11.69 -14.94 0.54
CA PRO A 171 -11.20 -13.82 -0.25
C PRO A 171 -9.70 -13.93 -0.50
N HIS A 172 -9.24 -13.38 -1.61
CA HIS A 172 -7.82 -13.18 -1.90
C HIS A 172 -7.45 -11.73 -1.58
N ILE A 173 -6.55 -11.54 -0.62
CA ILE A 173 -6.14 -10.21 -0.17
C ILE A 173 -4.66 -10.02 -0.45
N TYR A 174 -4.33 -8.89 -1.09
CA TYR A 174 -2.99 -8.59 -1.56
C TYR A 174 -2.50 -7.24 -1.01
N GLU A 175 -1.23 -7.18 -0.66
CA GLU A 175 -0.48 -5.95 -0.45
C GLU A 175 0.13 -5.51 -1.79
N THR A 176 0.07 -4.20 -2.10
CA THR A 176 0.58 -3.65 -3.36
C THR A 176 1.97 -3.07 -3.20
N TYR A 177 2.80 -3.20 -4.25
CA TYR A 177 4.04 -2.44 -4.38
C TYR A 177 4.01 -1.61 -5.67
N GLY A 178 4.30 -0.31 -5.55
CA GLY A 178 4.34 0.65 -6.64
C GLY A 178 4.66 2.05 -6.17
N MET A 179 4.84 2.95 -7.11
CA MET A 179 5.22 4.34 -6.87
C MET A 179 4.55 5.26 -7.90
N SER A 180 4.71 6.58 -7.73
CA SER A 180 4.13 7.57 -8.66
C SER A 180 4.67 7.40 -10.08
N GLU A 181 5.94 7.06 -10.21
CA GLU A 181 6.65 6.87 -11.47
C GLU A 181 6.12 5.65 -12.26
N THR A 182 5.53 4.68 -11.58
CA THR A 182 4.86 3.51 -12.19
C THR A 182 3.34 3.68 -12.28
N LEU A 183 2.82 4.89 -11.99
CA LEU A 183 1.40 5.26 -11.94
C LEU A 183 0.61 4.57 -10.85
N SER A 184 0.75 3.28 -10.74
CA SER A 184 0.07 2.41 -9.80
C SER A 184 1.04 1.31 -9.36
N HIS A 185 0.51 0.25 -8.77
CA HIS A 185 1.33 -0.89 -8.38
C HIS A 185 1.80 -1.70 -9.60
N ILE A 186 2.96 -2.28 -9.47
CA ILE A 186 3.61 -3.16 -10.45
C ILE A 186 3.72 -4.60 -9.97
N ALA A 187 3.48 -4.82 -8.69
CA ALA A 187 3.55 -6.13 -8.07
C ALA A 187 2.53 -6.27 -6.94
N LEU A 188 2.11 -7.48 -6.71
CA LEU A 188 1.20 -7.86 -5.63
C LEU A 188 1.83 -8.98 -4.81
N LYS A 189 1.54 -8.96 -3.49
CA LYS A 189 1.90 -10.02 -2.56
C LYS A 189 0.67 -10.48 -1.81
N GLN A 190 0.31 -11.74 -1.94
CA GLN A 190 -0.84 -12.28 -1.22
C GLN A 190 -0.54 -12.33 0.29
N ILE A 191 -1.49 -11.82 1.09
CA ILE A 191 -1.41 -11.84 2.55
C ILE A 191 -2.50 -12.70 3.19
N TYR A 192 -3.51 -13.09 2.40
CA TYR A 192 -4.57 -14.03 2.75
C TYR A 192 -5.18 -14.65 1.47
N PRO A 193 -5.55 -15.94 1.41
CA PRO A 193 -5.43 -16.96 2.49
C PRO A 193 -3.98 -17.42 2.70
N LEU A 194 -3.12 -17.36 1.71
CA LEU A 194 -1.70 -17.66 1.83
C LEU A 194 -0.92 -16.41 2.23
N ALA A 195 0.05 -16.56 3.13
CA ALA A 195 0.93 -15.48 3.53
C ALA A 195 2.24 -15.60 2.74
N GLU A 196 2.30 -14.96 1.58
CA GLU A 196 3.52 -14.90 0.75
C GLU A 196 4.57 -13.96 1.36
N GLU A 197 5.83 -14.26 1.15
CA GLU A 197 6.94 -13.40 1.56
C GLU A 197 7.35 -12.42 0.46
N TYR A 198 7.19 -12.83 -0.81
CA TYR A 198 7.65 -12.11 -2.00
C TYR A 198 6.49 -11.45 -2.72
N PHE A 199 6.77 -10.30 -3.31
CA PHE A 199 5.89 -9.65 -4.27
C PHE A 199 6.09 -10.31 -5.64
N SER A 200 5.01 -10.67 -6.31
CA SER A 200 5.00 -11.15 -7.69
C SER A 200 4.81 -9.97 -8.63
N VAL A 201 5.75 -9.78 -9.54
CA VAL A 201 5.78 -8.68 -10.51
C VAL A 201 4.87 -9.00 -11.69
N PHE A 202 4.17 -8.01 -12.21
CA PHE A 202 3.28 -8.17 -13.35
C PHE A 202 4.04 -8.50 -14.63
N GLU A 203 3.39 -9.25 -15.51
CA GLU A 203 3.92 -9.61 -16.82
C GLU A 203 4.31 -8.36 -17.64
N GLY A 204 5.46 -8.42 -18.29
CA GLY A 204 6.01 -7.33 -19.09
C GLY A 204 6.80 -6.27 -18.30
N ILE A 205 6.95 -6.46 -16.99
CA ILE A 205 7.83 -5.64 -16.14
C ILE A 205 9.07 -6.48 -15.80
N LYS A 206 10.24 -5.87 -15.90
CA LYS A 206 11.52 -6.49 -15.52
C LYS A 206 12.08 -5.79 -14.30
N ILE A 207 12.67 -6.57 -13.41
CA ILE A 207 13.32 -6.08 -12.21
C ILE A 207 14.76 -6.62 -12.13
N CYS A 208 15.65 -5.82 -11.58
CA CYS A 208 17.02 -6.24 -11.23
C CYS A 208 17.51 -5.40 -10.04
N LEU A 209 18.70 -5.73 -9.54
CA LEU A 209 19.38 -4.89 -8.54
C LEU A 209 20.35 -3.93 -9.23
N ASP A 210 20.43 -2.70 -8.72
CA ASP A 210 21.52 -1.80 -9.04
C ASP A 210 22.76 -2.12 -8.19
N GLU A 211 23.87 -1.38 -8.41
CA GLU A 211 25.14 -1.55 -7.67
C GLU A 211 25.00 -1.35 -6.14
N ARG A 212 23.93 -0.68 -5.70
CA ARG A 212 23.62 -0.44 -4.29
C ARG A 212 22.74 -1.55 -3.68
N SER A 213 22.42 -2.60 -4.43
CA SER A 213 21.41 -3.62 -4.09
C SER A 213 19.99 -3.07 -3.95
N CYS A 214 19.70 -1.94 -4.61
CA CYS A 214 18.37 -1.36 -4.68
C CYS A 214 17.63 -1.87 -5.92
N LEU A 215 16.30 -1.94 -5.80
CA LEU A 215 15.44 -2.36 -6.89
C LEU A 215 15.51 -1.39 -8.07
N GLN A 216 15.80 -1.90 -9.23
CA GLN A 216 15.70 -1.21 -10.52
C GLN A 216 14.53 -1.81 -11.29
N ILE A 217 13.69 -0.96 -11.90
CA ILE A 217 12.45 -1.37 -12.56
C ILE A 217 12.46 -0.88 -14.01
N SER A 218 12.23 -1.80 -14.93
CA SER A 218 11.95 -1.51 -16.34
C SER A 218 10.50 -1.88 -16.65
N ALA A 219 9.66 -0.87 -16.85
CA ALA A 219 8.23 -1.01 -17.12
C ALA A 219 7.83 -0.12 -18.32
N PRO A 220 8.31 -0.42 -19.55
CA PRO A 220 8.23 0.50 -20.70
C PRO A 220 6.80 0.89 -21.10
N LYS A 221 5.80 0.06 -20.78
CA LYS A 221 4.38 0.39 -20.99
C LYS A 221 3.81 1.37 -19.96
N LEU A 222 4.50 1.58 -18.83
CA LEU A 222 4.09 2.48 -17.74
C LEU A 222 5.00 3.71 -17.67
N ASN A 223 6.29 3.51 -17.86
CA ASN A 223 7.31 4.55 -17.88
C ASN A 223 8.42 4.14 -18.86
N PRO A 224 8.77 4.97 -19.85
CA PRO A 224 9.83 4.65 -20.80
C PRO A 224 11.23 4.60 -20.16
N GLU A 225 11.42 5.26 -19.02
CA GLU A 225 12.70 5.29 -18.32
C GLU A 225 12.86 4.08 -17.39
N ILE A 226 14.11 3.64 -17.23
CA ILE A 226 14.46 2.66 -16.20
C ILE A 226 14.47 3.40 -14.86
N LEU A 227 13.59 2.97 -13.95
CA LEU A 227 13.45 3.58 -12.64
C LEU A 227 14.47 2.99 -11.66
N GLN A 228 15.31 3.84 -11.10
CA GLN A 228 16.19 3.50 -10.00
C GLN A 228 15.53 3.87 -8.68
N THR A 229 15.32 2.89 -7.83
CA THR A 229 14.70 3.13 -6.52
C THR A 229 15.77 3.26 -5.43
N ASN A 230 15.32 3.62 -4.23
CA ASN A 230 16.10 3.50 -3.00
C ASN A 230 15.59 2.35 -2.12
N ASP A 231 14.87 1.42 -2.71
CA ASP A 231 14.26 0.29 -2.02
C ASP A 231 15.21 -0.91 -2.09
N LEU A 232 15.72 -1.34 -0.95
CA LEU A 232 16.53 -2.54 -0.81
C LEU A 232 15.63 -3.76 -0.89
N VAL A 233 16.01 -4.72 -1.71
CA VAL A 233 15.21 -5.92 -1.93
C VAL A 233 16.08 -7.17 -2.02
N GLU A 234 15.47 -8.32 -1.73
CA GLU A 234 15.97 -9.63 -2.04
C GLU A 234 15.20 -10.16 -3.25
N LEU A 235 15.90 -10.51 -4.33
CA LEU A 235 15.27 -11.09 -5.52
C LEU A 235 15.13 -12.61 -5.37
N LYS A 236 13.98 -13.13 -5.84
CA LYS A 236 13.75 -14.57 -6.01
C LYS A 236 13.38 -14.83 -7.46
N GLY A 237 14.36 -15.33 -8.22
CA GLY A 237 14.21 -15.46 -9.68
C GLY A 237 14.11 -14.08 -10.37
N GLU A 238 13.41 -14.04 -11.49
CA GLU A 238 13.32 -12.85 -12.35
C GLU A 238 12.08 -11.97 -12.05
N ASN A 239 11.08 -12.52 -11.36
CA ASN A 239 9.75 -11.92 -11.25
C ASN A 239 9.25 -11.78 -9.81
N GLU A 240 10.05 -12.12 -8.81
CA GLU A 240 9.66 -12.01 -7.42
C GLU A 240 10.71 -11.26 -6.61
N PHE A 241 10.27 -10.43 -5.67
CA PHE A 241 11.16 -9.74 -4.75
C PHE A 241 10.53 -9.56 -3.36
N LYS A 242 11.39 -9.51 -2.35
CA LYS A 242 11.03 -9.18 -0.98
C LYS A 242 11.59 -7.80 -0.63
N PHE A 243 10.73 -6.91 -0.19
CA PHE A 243 11.14 -5.60 0.29
C PHE A 243 11.80 -5.73 1.67
N LEU A 244 13.02 -5.21 1.80
CA LEU A 244 13.80 -5.26 3.04
C LEU A 244 13.80 -3.90 3.77
N GLY A 245 13.65 -2.80 3.03
CA GLY A 245 13.69 -1.44 3.58
C GLY A 245 14.21 -0.44 2.57
N ARG A 246 14.56 0.76 3.05
CA ARG A 246 15.11 1.81 2.20
C ARG A 246 16.57 2.07 2.54
N ILE A 247 17.41 2.24 1.53
CA ILE A 247 18.83 2.57 1.69
C ILE A 247 19.02 3.88 2.48
N ASP A 248 18.11 4.83 2.29
CA ASP A 248 18.11 6.13 2.99
C ASP A 248 17.91 5.99 4.51
N ASN A 249 17.34 4.87 4.97
CA ASN A 249 17.02 4.64 6.37
C ASN A 249 18.05 3.77 7.08
N ILE A 250 19.05 3.23 6.36
CA ILE A 250 20.08 2.39 6.99
C ILE A 250 20.77 3.14 8.11
N ILE A 251 20.86 2.50 9.27
CA ILE A 251 21.55 3.01 10.45
C ILE A 251 22.92 2.34 10.54
N ASN A 252 24.00 3.16 10.53
CA ASN A 252 25.37 2.67 10.65
C ASN A 252 25.84 2.81 12.11
N SER A 253 25.69 1.74 12.89
CA SER A 253 26.03 1.75 14.31
C SER A 253 27.23 0.83 14.59
N GLY A 254 28.37 1.44 14.93
CA GLY A 254 29.60 0.68 15.24
C GLY A 254 30.09 -0.21 14.09
N GLY A 255 29.93 0.23 12.84
CA GLY A 255 30.28 -0.53 11.65
C GLY A 255 29.21 -1.54 11.19
N LEU A 256 28.13 -1.70 11.96
CA LEU A 256 27.00 -2.56 11.61
C LEU A 256 25.97 -1.78 10.82
N LYS A 257 25.57 -2.29 9.65
CA LYS A 257 24.46 -1.75 8.85
C LYS A 257 23.15 -2.37 9.35
N ILE A 258 22.29 -1.55 9.95
CA ILE A 258 21.02 -1.97 10.52
C ILE A 258 19.90 -1.47 9.62
N HIS A 259 19.00 -2.37 9.22
CA HIS A 259 17.77 -2.04 8.48
C HIS A 259 16.63 -1.81 9.48
N PRO A 260 16.22 -0.57 9.73
CA PRO A 260 15.23 -0.25 10.76
C PRO A 260 13.89 -0.90 10.50
N GLU A 261 13.48 -1.03 9.23
CA GLU A 261 12.19 -1.61 8.85
C GLU A 261 12.06 -3.09 9.26
N GLU A 262 13.18 -3.84 9.24
CA GLU A 262 13.17 -5.24 9.72
C GLU A 262 12.93 -5.32 11.23
N LEU A 263 13.56 -4.44 12.00
CA LEU A 263 13.38 -4.38 13.46
C LEU A 263 11.98 -3.90 13.81
N GLU A 264 11.47 -2.89 13.10
CA GLU A 264 10.11 -2.37 13.26
C GLU A 264 9.05 -3.43 12.96
N SER A 265 9.25 -4.22 11.91
CA SER A 265 8.37 -5.34 11.57
C SER A 265 8.31 -6.37 12.69
N LEU A 266 9.43 -6.67 13.36
CA LEU A 266 9.47 -7.58 14.49
C LEU A 266 8.75 -7.00 15.71
N LEU A 267 9.02 -5.74 16.06
CA LEU A 267 8.33 -5.10 17.18
C LEU A 267 6.82 -5.06 16.97
N LYS A 268 6.36 -4.75 15.77
CA LYS A 268 4.93 -4.68 15.42
C LYS A 268 4.19 -6.02 15.48
N ARG A 269 4.88 -7.16 15.63
CA ARG A 269 4.24 -8.45 15.92
C ARG A 269 3.75 -8.54 17.38
N HIS A 270 4.43 -7.84 18.26
CA HIS A 270 4.17 -7.82 19.69
C HIS A 270 3.43 -6.58 20.17
N LEU A 271 3.74 -5.41 19.55
CA LEU A 271 3.15 -4.12 19.90
C LEU A 271 2.08 -3.69 18.89
N HIS A 272 1.02 -3.07 19.41
CA HIS A 272 0.02 -2.40 18.58
C HIS A 272 0.40 -0.95 18.25
N ASN A 273 1.38 -0.39 18.98
CA ASN A 273 1.86 0.97 18.81
C ASN A 273 2.66 1.11 17.50
N GLU A 274 2.63 2.30 16.91
CA GLU A 274 3.60 2.63 15.86
C GLU A 274 5.00 2.74 16.47
N VAL A 275 5.98 2.20 15.74
CA VAL A 275 7.37 2.14 16.17
C VAL A 275 8.27 2.61 15.05
N ALA A 276 9.31 3.35 15.39
CA ALA A 276 10.39 3.73 14.47
C ALA A 276 11.75 3.47 15.12
N PHE A 277 12.67 2.87 14.38
CA PHE A 277 14.07 2.83 14.76
C PHE A 277 14.83 3.95 14.05
N LEU A 278 15.66 4.69 14.79
CA LEU A 278 16.43 5.84 14.29
C LEU A 278 17.89 5.72 14.71
N GLY A 279 18.77 6.25 13.84
CA GLY A 279 20.18 6.41 14.14
C GLY A 279 20.48 7.86 14.52
N ILE A 280 20.76 8.14 15.79
CA ILE A 280 21.19 9.45 16.24
C ILE A 280 22.71 9.52 16.34
N LYS A 281 23.28 10.70 16.12
CA LYS A 281 24.74 10.89 16.14
C LYS A 281 25.35 10.44 17.46
N ASP A 282 26.42 9.65 17.40
CA ASP A 282 27.16 9.13 18.56
C ASP A 282 28.66 9.17 18.27
N GLU A 283 29.47 9.66 19.20
CA GLU A 283 30.92 9.82 19.02
C GLU A 283 31.68 8.49 18.86
N LYS A 284 31.18 7.43 19.51
CA LYS A 284 31.86 6.11 19.49
C LYS A 284 31.35 5.19 18.39
N LEU A 285 30.05 5.23 18.14
CA LEU A 285 29.39 4.31 17.21
C LEU A 285 29.13 4.93 15.84
N GLY A 286 29.40 6.23 15.64
CA GLY A 286 28.96 6.99 14.48
C GLY A 286 27.47 7.33 14.58
N GLN A 287 26.64 6.29 14.67
CA GLN A 287 25.22 6.41 15.00
C GLN A 287 24.85 5.45 16.13
N LYS A 288 24.10 5.94 17.11
CA LYS A 288 23.48 5.16 18.17
C LYS A 288 22.06 4.76 17.74
N LEU A 289 21.74 3.48 17.81
CA LEU A 289 20.40 2.97 17.54
C LEU A 289 19.46 3.30 18.69
N ILE A 290 18.37 3.99 18.40
CA ILE A 290 17.27 4.22 19.34
C ILE A 290 15.96 3.67 18.77
N SER A 291 15.01 3.31 19.64
CA SER A 291 13.64 3.06 19.26
C SER A 291 12.71 4.16 19.77
N VAL A 292 11.80 4.62 18.93
CA VAL A 292 10.75 5.57 19.27
C VAL A 292 9.41 4.89 19.14
N ILE A 293 8.53 5.04 20.13
CA ILE A 293 7.23 4.39 20.21
C ILE A 293 6.16 5.47 20.35
N GLU A 294 5.14 5.40 19.51
CA GLU A 294 4.00 6.31 19.59
C GLU A 294 3.09 5.91 20.75
N GLY A 295 2.73 6.87 21.61
CA GLY A 295 1.89 6.67 22.79
C GLY A 295 2.67 6.75 24.11
N ASN A 296 2.09 6.20 25.16
CA ASN A 296 2.63 6.23 26.51
C ASN A 296 3.20 4.86 26.92
N ARG A 297 4.18 4.90 27.82
CA ARG A 297 4.72 3.70 28.43
C ARG A 297 3.77 3.20 29.52
N ASP A 298 3.37 1.93 29.42
CA ASP A 298 2.65 1.22 30.45
C ASP A 298 3.27 -0.17 30.72
N SER A 299 2.73 -0.91 31.66
CA SER A 299 3.24 -2.25 32.04
C SER A 299 3.07 -3.27 30.93
N ASN A 300 1.97 -3.20 30.16
CA ASN A 300 1.70 -4.10 29.02
C ASN A 300 2.68 -3.88 27.89
N VAL A 301 2.88 -2.61 27.48
CA VAL A 301 3.87 -2.23 26.47
C VAL A 301 5.29 -2.64 26.89
N SER A 302 5.65 -2.50 28.17
CA SER A 302 6.96 -2.90 28.67
C SER A 302 7.19 -4.41 28.54
N MET A 303 6.20 -5.24 28.86
CA MET A 303 6.28 -6.69 28.70
C MET A 303 6.37 -7.11 27.22
N GLN A 304 5.59 -6.46 26.36
CA GLN A 304 5.62 -6.71 24.91
C GLN A 304 6.97 -6.36 24.30
N LEU A 305 7.61 -5.26 24.75
CA LEU A 305 8.96 -4.86 24.32
C LEU A 305 10.02 -5.89 24.72
N GLU A 306 9.95 -6.45 25.93
CA GLU A 306 10.89 -7.51 26.36
C GLU A 306 10.81 -8.74 25.46
N LEU A 307 9.59 -9.16 25.10
CA LEU A 307 9.40 -10.29 24.16
C LEU A 307 9.95 -9.98 22.78
N ALA A 308 9.66 -8.79 22.25
CA ALA A 308 10.15 -8.37 20.94
C ALA A 308 11.67 -8.25 20.89
N PHE A 309 12.31 -7.73 21.94
CA PHE A 309 13.76 -7.60 22.02
C PHE A 309 14.48 -8.95 22.11
N LYS A 310 13.89 -9.93 22.82
CA LYS A 310 14.39 -11.31 22.81
C LYS A 310 14.34 -11.93 21.41
N GLU A 311 13.28 -11.65 20.64
CA GLU A 311 13.19 -12.11 19.24
C GLU A 311 14.24 -11.44 18.35
N ILE A 312 14.46 -10.11 18.50
CA ILE A 312 15.51 -9.39 17.76
C ILE A 312 16.90 -9.95 18.09
N GLU A 313 17.20 -10.14 19.38
CA GLU A 313 18.49 -10.67 19.81
C GLU A 313 18.74 -12.07 19.25
N LYS A 314 17.71 -12.93 19.24
CA LYS A 314 17.78 -14.28 18.68
C LYS A 314 17.96 -14.30 17.15
N LYS A 315 17.25 -13.42 16.42
CA LYS A 315 17.26 -13.39 14.95
C LYS A 315 18.51 -12.70 14.39
N PHE A 316 18.98 -11.65 15.04
CA PHE A 316 20.12 -10.86 14.59
C PHE A 316 21.29 -10.94 15.57
N SER A 317 21.33 -10.06 16.55
CA SER A 317 22.30 -10.06 17.65
C SER A 317 21.93 -9.01 18.69
N LYS A 318 22.64 -9.01 19.85
CA LYS A 318 22.51 -7.98 20.89
C LYS A 318 22.82 -6.57 20.39
N ASN A 319 23.62 -6.42 19.33
CA ASN A 319 23.99 -5.13 18.76
C ASN A 319 22.85 -4.48 17.96
N HIS A 320 21.80 -5.22 17.62
CA HIS A 320 20.56 -4.71 17.00
C HIS A 320 19.53 -4.23 18.01
N LEU A 321 19.80 -4.35 19.32
CA LEU A 321 18.93 -3.79 20.34
C LEU A 321 19.14 -2.28 20.46
N PRO A 322 18.05 -1.51 20.62
CA PRO A 322 18.17 -0.07 20.81
C PRO A 322 18.89 0.25 22.12
N LYS A 323 19.73 1.28 22.11
CA LYS A 323 20.42 1.77 23.31
C LYS A 323 19.50 2.61 24.19
N GLU A 324 18.49 3.21 23.58
CA GLU A 324 17.48 4.03 24.26
C GLU A 324 16.10 3.74 23.66
N ILE A 325 15.07 3.86 24.51
CA ILE A 325 13.67 3.71 24.13
C ILE A 325 12.95 4.99 24.51
N HIS A 326 12.38 5.66 23.53
CA HIS A 326 11.64 6.90 23.71
C HIS A 326 10.16 6.70 23.44
N PHE A 327 9.32 7.42 24.16
CA PHE A 327 7.87 7.45 23.96
C PHE A 327 7.48 8.88 23.60
N ILE A 328 6.70 9.04 22.54
CA ILE A 328 6.13 10.34 22.18
C ILE A 328 4.63 10.18 21.91
N PRO A 329 3.81 11.18 22.28
CA PRO A 329 2.34 11.05 22.17
C PRO A 329 1.86 10.73 20.77
N GLN A 330 2.46 11.35 19.76
CA GLN A 330 2.08 11.20 18.36
C GLN A 330 3.28 11.39 17.44
N PHE A 331 3.42 10.51 16.43
CA PHE A 331 4.45 10.65 15.40
C PHE A 331 4.13 11.78 14.42
N PRO A 332 5.15 12.56 13.99
CA PRO A 332 4.99 13.45 12.86
C PRO A 332 4.70 12.64 11.59
N ARG A 333 3.71 13.07 10.81
CA ARG A 333 3.28 12.39 9.60
C ARG A 333 3.21 13.35 8.42
N ILE A 334 3.53 12.84 7.24
CA ILE A 334 3.28 13.55 5.99
C ILE A 334 1.78 13.43 5.61
N PRO A 335 1.24 14.28 4.72
CA PRO A 335 -0.20 14.34 4.42
C PRO A 335 -0.85 13.03 3.99
N ASN A 336 -0.09 12.08 3.47
CA ASN A 336 -0.58 10.75 3.10
C ASN A 336 -0.60 9.74 4.26
N GLY A 337 -0.34 10.21 5.51
CA GLY A 337 -0.38 9.40 6.73
C GLY A 337 0.90 8.63 7.08
N LYS A 338 1.91 8.64 6.21
CA LYS A 338 3.21 7.99 6.48
C LYS A 338 4.00 8.77 7.54
N ILE A 339 4.81 8.05 8.34
CA ILE A 339 5.70 8.65 9.34
C ILE A 339 6.73 9.54 8.65
N ASN A 340 6.84 10.79 9.10
CA ASN A 340 7.89 11.70 8.68
C ASN A 340 9.16 11.45 9.51
N ARG A 341 9.99 10.48 9.07
CA ARG A 341 11.21 10.09 9.78
C ARG A 341 12.21 11.22 9.95
N LYS A 342 12.29 12.18 9.01
CA LYS A 342 13.18 13.33 9.12
C LYS A 342 12.76 14.23 10.26
N GLU A 343 11.49 14.57 10.34
CA GLU A 343 10.94 15.39 11.42
C GLU A 343 11.01 14.65 12.76
N LEU A 344 10.74 13.34 12.75
CA LEU A 344 10.88 12.51 13.95
C LEU A 344 12.32 12.50 14.48
N LEU A 345 13.32 12.42 13.57
CA LEU A 345 14.73 12.46 13.94
C LEU A 345 15.15 13.80 14.56
N HIS A 346 14.55 14.92 14.16
CA HIS A 346 14.85 16.24 14.72
C HIS A 346 14.39 16.43 16.18
N LEU A 347 13.62 15.49 16.72
CA LEU A 347 13.20 15.53 18.13
C LEU A 347 14.29 15.01 19.09
N PHE A 348 15.35 14.41 18.54
CA PHE A 348 16.46 13.78 19.28
C PHE A 348 17.81 14.32 18.83
#